data_617a015e57f8349462f36bf0af24d30c
#
_entry.id   617a015e57f8349462f36bf0af24d30c
#
_cell.length_a   1.000
_cell.length_b   1.000
_cell.length_c   1.000
_cell.angle_alpha   90.00
_cell.angle_beta   90.00
_cell.angle_gamma   90.00
#
_symmetry.space_group_name_H-M   'P 1'
#
loop_
_entity.id
_entity.type
_entity.pdbx_description
1 polymer ?
#
loop_
_entity_poly.entity_id
_entity_poly.type
_entity_poly.pdbx_seq_one_letter_code
_entity_poly.pdbx_strand_id
1 'polypeptide(L)'
;TIRAYQSDFSDFRLFCAKNGFRSIPTEPKIVSLYLTHLSTNEAKMSTLKRRLVSIGVIHKLKGHYLDTKHPSIIENIMGIKRRKGSIQRGKKPLLISILKEVINVIDEQNKEEIKKFRDRSIILIGFSGGFRRNEIVSLDYDDLDFVSEGLKINIKRSKTDQFGEGTKKALPYFDNSQYCPVVS
;
A
#
# COMPACT_ATOMS: atom_id res chain seq x y z
N THR A 1 -5.05 4.22 6.39
CA THR A 1 -4.94 5.64 6.01
C THR A 1 -4.71 6.54 7.21
N ILE A 2 -5.51 6.41 8.29
CA ILE A 2 -5.39 7.24 9.51
C ILE A 2 -3.99 7.14 10.12
N ARG A 3 -3.48 5.94 10.35
CA ARG A 3 -2.12 5.72 10.88
C ARG A 3 -1.04 6.40 10.04
N ALA A 4 -1.17 6.35 8.71
CA ALA A 4 -0.23 7.00 7.80
C ALA A 4 -0.28 8.53 7.95
N TYR A 5 -1.48 9.12 8.07
CA TYR A 5 -1.64 10.56 8.25
C TYR A 5 -1.12 11.03 9.61
N GLN A 6 -1.34 10.25 10.66
CA GLN A 6 -0.78 10.54 12.00
C GLN A 6 0.75 10.51 11.99
N SER A 7 1.35 9.49 11.37
CA SER A 7 2.80 9.38 11.22
C SER A 7 3.37 10.53 10.40
N ASP A 8 2.74 10.86 9.26
CA ASP A 8 3.16 11.97 8.41
C ASP A 8 3.09 13.32 9.14
N PHE A 9 2.02 13.52 9.90
CA PHE A 9 1.86 14.75 10.66
C PHE A 9 2.82 14.83 11.86
N SER A 10 3.11 13.72 12.50
CA SER A 10 4.12 13.67 13.58
C SER A 10 5.49 14.12 13.08
N ASP A 11 5.89 13.71 11.89
CA ASP A 11 7.14 14.14 11.26
C ASP A 11 7.14 15.65 10.95
N PHE A 12 6.02 16.19 10.42
CA PHE A 12 5.86 17.65 10.23
C PHE A 12 5.95 18.40 11.54
N ARG A 13 5.32 17.91 12.60
CA ARG A 13 5.38 18.51 13.94
C ARG A 13 6.81 18.57 14.47
N LEU A 14 7.59 17.50 14.29
CA LEU A 14 9.01 17.47 14.67
C LEU A 14 9.84 18.49 13.88
N PHE A 15 9.59 18.60 12.57
CA PHE A 15 10.23 19.64 11.75
C PHE A 15 9.92 21.03 12.26
N CYS A 16 8.64 21.33 12.54
CA CYS A 16 8.23 22.62 13.08
C CYS A 16 8.90 22.91 14.43
N ALA A 17 8.91 21.94 15.35
CA ALA A 17 9.52 22.11 16.67
C ALA A 17 11.02 22.39 16.57
N LYS A 18 11.76 21.70 15.70
CA LYS A 18 13.20 21.91 15.47
C LYS A 18 13.52 23.29 14.89
N ASN A 19 12.59 23.90 14.15
CA ASN A 19 12.80 25.18 13.48
C ASN A 19 12.05 26.35 14.15
N GLY A 20 11.47 26.15 15.33
CA GLY A 20 10.74 27.20 16.05
C GLY A 20 9.41 27.59 15.40
N PHE A 21 8.81 26.72 14.57
CA PHE A 21 7.54 26.98 13.91
C PHE A 21 6.38 26.33 14.66
N ARG A 22 5.20 26.94 14.52
CA ARG A 22 3.95 26.36 14.99
C ARG A 22 3.44 25.35 13.96
N SER A 23 3.08 24.13 14.42
CA SER A 23 2.59 23.08 13.52
C SER A 23 1.07 23.13 13.30
N ILE A 24 0.28 23.66 14.26
CA ILE A 24 -1.18 23.88 14.16
C ILE A 24 -1.55 25.15 14.97
N PRO A 25 -2.28 26.10 14.38
CA PRO A 25 -2.36 26.31 12.94
C PRO A 25 -0.99 26.64 12.35
N THR A 26 -0.81 26.32 11.07
CA THR A 26 0.42 26.67 10.34
C THR A 26 0.10 27.46 9.08
N GLU A 27 1.12 28.16 8.57
CA GLU A 27 1.01 28.92 7.32
C GLU A 27 1.46 28.10 6.12
N PRO A 28 0.92 28.37 4.91
CA PRO A 28 1.34 27.70 3.67
C PRO A 28 2.85 27.77 3.42
N LYS A 29 3.50 28.87 3.80
CA LYS A 29 4.95 29.07 3.69
C LYS A 29 5.74 28.02 4.49
N ILE A 30 5.31 27.70 5.71
CA ILE A 30 5.98 26.71 6.56
C ILE A 30 5.82 25.29 5.96
N VAL A 31 4.64 24.99 5.43
CA VAL A 31 4.41 23.74 4.69
C VAL A 31 5.34 23.64 3.48
N SER A 32 5.49 24.74 2.72
CA SER A 32 6.40 24.81 1.58
C SER A 32 7.85 24.54 1.99
N LEU A 33 8.34 25.14 3.08
CA LEU A 33 9.67 24.89 3.63
C LEU A 33 9.86 23.41 4.03
N TYR A 34 8.86 22.82 4.68
CA TYR A 34 8.90 21.40 5.04
C TYR A 34 8.98 20.50 3.79
N LEU A 35 8.21 20.78 2.75
CA LEU A 35 8.27 20.00 1.50
C LEU A 35 9.63 20.15 0.81
N THR A 36 10.25 21.33 0.87
CA THR A 36 11.63 21.54 0.39
C THR A 36 12.62 20.71 1.20
N HIS A 37 12.54 20.76 2.53
CA HIS A 37 13.37 19.94 3.42
C HIS A 37 13.26 18.44 3.10
N LEU A 38 12.04 17.93 2.93
CA LEU A 38 11.85 16.53 2.53
C LEU A 38 12.45 16.24 1.14
N SER A 39 12.34 17.20 0.23
CA SER A 39 12.91 17.06 -1.11
C SER A 39 14.43 17.01 -1.10
N THR A 40 15.11 17.80 -0.26
CA THR A 40 16.59 17.72 -0.11
C THR A 40 17.02 16.40 0.50
N ASN A 41 16.19 15.79 1.36
CA ASN A 41 16.39 14.45 1.92
C ASN A 41 15.87 13.33 1.01
N GLU A 42 15.85 13.55 -0.30
CA GLU A 42 15.54 12.59 -1.36
C GLU A 42 14.13 11.95 -1.31
N ALA A 43 13.18 12.53 -0.57
CA ALA A 43 11.81 12.04 -0.57
C ALA A 43 11.21 12.06 -1.99
N LYS A 44 10.47 11.01 -2.33
CA LYS A 44 9.79 10.86 -3.63
C LYS A 44 8.63 11.86 -3.76
N MET A 45 8.30 12.27 -4.99
CA MET A 45 7.17 13.16 -5.25
C MET A 45 5.83 12.64 -4.70
N SER A 46 5.61 11.33 -4.75
CA SER A 46 4.41 10.70 -4.15
C SER A 46 4.35 10.88 -2.64
N THR A 47 5.50 10.82 -1.96
CA THR A 47 5.63 11.08 -0.52
C THR A 47 5.31 12.54 -0.19
N LEU A 48 5.86 13.50 -0.95
CA LEU A 48 5.60 14.92 -0.75
C LEU A 48 4.10 15.23 -0.87
N LYS A 49 3.45 14.72 -1.93
CA LYS A 49 2.01 14.89 -2.13
C LYS A 49 1.19 14.29 -0.98
N ARG A 50 1.54 13.08 -0.53
CA ARG A 50 0.83 12.43 0.59
C ARG A 50 1.00 13.23 1.89
N ARG A 51 2.21 13.73 2.17
CA ARG A 51 2.49 14.57 3.35
C ARG A 51 1.68 15.86 3.33
N LEU A 52 1.59 16.53 2.18
CA LEU A 52 0.75 17.72 2.03
C LEU A 52 -0.73 17.42 2.33
N VAL A 53 -1.26 16.32 1.78
CA VAL A 53 -2.65 15.89 2.05
C VAL A 53 -2.84 15.61 3.55
N SER A 54 -1.90 14.89 4.17
CA SER A 54 -1.96 14.56 5.59
C SER A 54 -2.01 15.81 6.47
N ILE A 55 -1.18 16.82 6.19
CA ILE A 55 -1.16 18.10 6.92
C ILE A 55 -2.52 18.82 6.77
N GLY A 56 -3.05 18.92 5.55
CA GLY A 56 -4.35 19.54 5.30
C GLY A 56 -5.51 18.84 6.01
N VAL A 57 -5.54 17.50 5.98
CA VAL A 57 -6.57 16.72 6.67
C VAL A 57 -6.52 16.91 8.18
N ILE A 58 -5.32 16.89 8.79
CA ILE A 58 -5.18 17.08 10.23
C ILE A 58 -5.59 18.50 10.64
N HIS A 59 -5.25 19.52 9.86
CA HIS A 59 -5.73 20.90 10.11
C HIS A 59 -7.24 20.97 10.12
N LYS A 60 -7.88 20.40 9.07
CA LYS A 60 -9.34 20.36 8.98
C LYS A 60 -9.99 19.65 10.18
N LEU A 61 -9.44 18.48 10.58
CA LEU A 61 -9.93 17.74 11.75
C LEU A 61 -9.76 18.51 13.08
N LYS A 62 -8.79 19.41 13.15
CA LYS A 62 -8.55 20.27 14.32
C LYS A 62 -9.27 21.61 14.24
N GLY A 63 -10.15 21.81 13.26
CA GLY A 63 -10.93 23.06 13.10
C GLY A 63 -10.13 24.23 12.53
N HIS A 64 -8.96 24.00 11.94
CA HIS A 64 -8.14 25.05 11.36
C HIS A 64 -8.15 24.99 9.83
N TYR A 65 -8.26 26.15 9.20
CA TYR A 65 -8.11 26.25 7.75
C TYR A 65 -6.63 26.30 7.38
N LEU A 66 -6.26 25.53 6.35
CA LEU A 66 -4.97 25.59 5.68
C LEU A 66 -5.19 25.48 4.17
N ASP A 67 -4.81 26.53 3.45
CA ASP A 67 -4.85 26.51 1.99
C ASP A 67 -3.70 25.67 1.42
N THR A 68 -3.95 24.41 1.16
CA THR A 68 -2.99 23.49 0.55
C THR A 68 -2.75 23.73 -0.94
N LYS A 69 -3.56 24.61 -1.56
CA LYS A 69 -3.42 25.06 -2.97
C LYS A 69 -2.80 26.43 -3.08
N HIS A 70 -2.35 27.03 -1.99
CA HIS A 70 -1.68 28.32 -1.98
C HIS A 70 -0.51 28.37 -2.98
N PRO A 71 -0.32 29.47 -3.74
CA PRO A 71 0.75 29.58 -4.73
C PRO A 71 2.12 29.16 -4.22
N SER A 72 2.51 29.56 -3.01
CA SER A 72 3.81 29.18 -2.42
C SER A 72 4.03 27.66 -2.30
N ILE A 73 2.97 26.87 -2.12
CA ILE A 73 3.06 25.40 -2.07
C ILE A 73 3.09 24.83 -3.48
N ILE A 74 2.19 25.29 -4.34
CA ILE A 74 2.05 24.77 -5.72
C ILE A 74 3.31 25.03 -6.53
N GLU A 75 3.82 26.27 -6.51
CA GLU A 75 5.04 26.66 -7.22
C GLU A 75 6.26 25.91 -6.74
N ASN A 76 6.38 25.73 -5.40
CA ASN A 76 7.44 24.92 -4.81
C ASN A 76 7.38 23.46 -5.29
N ILE A 77 6.20 22.83 -5.24
CA ILE A 77 6.02 21.45 -5.73
C ILE A 77 6.36 21.36 -7.23
N MET A 78 5.96 22.34 -8.02
CA MET A 78 6.31 22.41 -9.45
C MET A 78 7.83 22.53 -9.66
N GLY A 79 8.49 23.38 -8.89
CA GLY A 79 9.95 23.54 -8.90
C GLY A 79 10.67 22.24 -8.53
N ILE A 80 10.22 21.56 -7.45
CA ILE A 80 10.76 20.27 -7.05
C ILE A 80 10.55 19.22 -8.16
N LYS A 81 9.35 19.19 -8.76
CA LYS A 81 9.03 18.26 -9.86
C LYS A 81 9.91 18.47 -11.08
N ARG A 82 10.18 19.74 -11.47
CA ARG A 82 11.09 20.07 -12.59
C ARG A 82 12.52 19.58 -12.30
N ARG A 83 13.00 19.77 -11.08
CA ARG A 83 14.37 19.37 -10.68
C ARG A 83 14.55 17.86 -10.55
N LYS A 84 13.61 17.16 -9.92
CA LYS A 84 13.72 15.71 -9.63
C LYS A 84 13.14 14.81 -10.72
N GLY A 85 12.32 15.34 -11.59
CA GLY A 85 11.44 14.56 -12.45
C GLY A 85 10.25 13.96 -11.68
N SER A 86 9.34 13.35 -12.41
CA SER A 86 8.16 12.71 -11.82
C SER A 86 7.97 11.25 -12.28
N ILE A 87 8.99 10.69 -12.92
CA ILE A 87 8.94 9.33 -13.45
C ILE A 87 8.91 8.36 -12.26
N GLN A 88 7.82 7.65 -12.12
CA GLN A 88 7.73 6.52 -11.20
C GLN A 88 8.18 5.27 -11.94
N ARG A 89 9.28 4.66 -11.48
CA ARG A 89 9.64 3.32 -11.95
C ARG A 89 8.63 2.33 -11.38
N GLY A 90 7.76 1.81 -12.23
CA GLY A 90 6.86 0.71 -11.89
C GLY A 90 7.66 -0.53 -11.49
N LYS A 91 7.04 -1.40 -10.69
CA LYS A 91 7.59 -2.74 -10.46
C LYS A 91 7.35 -3.58 -11.70
N LYS A 92 8.29 -4.49 -12.00
CA LYS A 92 8.08 -5.48 -13.07
C LYS A 92 6.92 -6.40 -12.68
N PRO A 93 6.07 -6.81 -13.64
CA PRO A 93 5.04 -7.79 -13.36
C PRO A 93 5.68 -9.13 -12.98
N LEU A 94 5.03 -9.87 -12.10
CA LEU A 94 5.40 -11.25 -11.81
C LEU A 94 4.91 -12.14 -12.97
N LEU A 95 5.85 -12.68 -13.72
CA LEU A 95 5.54 -13.61 -14.81
C LEU A 95 5.35 -15.04 -14.27
N ILE A 96 4.60 -15.86 -15.00
CA ILE A 96 4.34 -17.26 -14.62
C ILE A 96 5.65 -18.07 -14.49
N SER A 97 6.64 -17.82 -15.34
CA SER A 97 7.96 -18.46 -15.22
C SER A 97 8.62 -18.18 -13.87
N ILE A 98 8.64 -16.90 -13.47
CA ILE A 98 9.21 -16.48 -12.19
C ILE A 98 8.40 -17.04 -11.01
N LEU A 99 7.06 -17.10 -11.14
CA LEU A 99 6.21 -17.74 -10.13
C LEU A 99 6.60 -19.20 -9.92
N LYS A 100 6.78 -19.95 -11.00
CA LYS A 100 7.20 -21.36 -10.94
C LYS A 100 8.57 -21.51 -10.26
N GLU A 101 9.53 -20.68 -10.61
CA GLU A 101 10.84 -20.65 -9.94
C GLU A 101 10.72 -20.40 -8.43
N VAL A 102 9.89 -19.44 -8.01
CA VAL A 102 9.65 -19.15 -6.59
C VAL A 102 9.03 -20.37 -5.88
N ILE A 103 8.06 -21.05 -6.48
CA ILE A 103 7.45 -22.26 -5.89
C ILE A 103 8.49 -23.36 -5.76
N ASN A 104 9.31 -23.59 -6.77
CA ASN A 104 10.38 -24.61 -6.70
C ASN A 104 11.37 -24.32 -5.57
N VAL A 105 11.79 -23.06 -5.41
CA VAL A 105 12.67 -22.65 -4.30
C VAL A 105 12.02 -22.89 -2.94
N ILE A 106 10.71 -22.63 -2.78
CA ILE A 106 9.99 -22.93 -1.55
C ILE A 106 10.00 -24.45 -1.28
N ASP A 107 9.78 -25.24 -2.31
CA ASP A 107 9.76 -26.69 -2.20
C ASP A 107 11.11 -27.29 -1.82
N GLU A 108 12.21 -26.69 -2.27
CA GLU A 108 13.58 -27.13 -1.96
C GLU A 108 14.09 -26.65 -0.60
N GLN A 109 13.77 -25.41 -0.20
CA GLN A 109 14.36 -24.78 0.99
C GLN A 109 13.61 -25.04 2.28
N ASN A 110 12.30 -25.25 2.22
CA ASN A 110 11.49 -25.46 3.42
C ASN A 110 11.53 -26.92 3.87
N LYS A 111 12.16 -27.16 5.03
CA LYS A 111 12.22 -28.49 5.65
C LYS A 111 10.93 -28.87 6.41
N GLU A 112 10.14 -27.87 6.82
CA GLU A 112 8.87 -28.07 7.52
C GLU A 112 7.71 -28.04 6.54
N GLU A 113 7.03 -29.16 6.35
CA GLU A 113 5.92 -29.28 5.39
C GLU A 113 4.81 -28.23 5.59
N ILE A 114 4.42 -27.96 6.83
CA ILE A 114 3.38 -26.96 7.12
C ILE A 114 3.76 -25.58 6.62
N LYS A 115 5.01 -25.17 6.82
CA LYS A 115 5.49 -23.86 6.31
C LYS A 115 5.54 -23.84 4.79
N LYS A 116 5.95 -24.93 4.19
CA LYS A 116 5.98 -25.10 2.74
C LYS A 116 4.58 -24.94 2.14
N PHE A 117 3.59 -25.69 2.62
CA PHE A 117 2.21 -25.56 2.15
C PHE A 117 1.64 -24.19 2.36
N ARG A 118 1.84 -23.59 3.53
CA ARG A 118 1.41 -22.22 3.81
C ARG A 118 1.98 -21.21 2.81
N ASP A 119 3.29 -21.24 2.58
CA ASP A 119 3.98 -20.26 1.74
C ASP A 119 3.58 -20.42 0.27
N ARG A 120 3.43 -21.66 -0.19
CA ARG A 120 2.88 -21.97 -1.52
C ARG A 120 1.46 -21.46 -1.68
N SER A 121 0.56 -21.82 -0.75
CA SER A 121 -0.85 -21.40 -0.77
C SER A 121 -1.00 -19.89 -0.82
N ILE A 122 -0.25 -19.16 0.02
CA ILE A 122 -0.26 -17.69 0.02
C ILE A 122 0.12 -17.12 -1.35
N ILE A 123 1.17 -17.65 -1.97
CA ILE A 123 1.68 -17.14 -3.26
C ILE A 123 0.74 -17.53 -4.40
N LEU A 124 0.32 -18.80 -4.46
CA LEU A 124 -0.53 -19.30 -5.54
C LEU A 124 -1.93 -18.68 -5.50
N ILE A 125 -2.57 -18.63 -4.34
CA ILE A 125 -3.87 -17.98 -4.16
C ILE A 125 -3.73 -16.48 -4.48
N GLY A 126 -2.70 -15.83 -3.93
CA GLY A 126 -2.46 -14.41 -4.13
C GLY A 126 -2.28 -14.04 -5.60
N PHE A 127 -1.52 -14.84 -6.35
CA PHE A 127 -1.28 -14.63 -7.77
C PHE A 127 -2.53 -14.94 -8.62
N SER A 128 -3.10 -16.14 -8.46
CA SER A 128 -4.23 -16.61 -9.29
C SER A 128 -5.50 -15.78 -9.08
N GLY A 129 -5.78 -15.38 -7.85
CA GLY A 129 -6.95 -14.56 -7.52
C GLY A 129 -6.69 -13.04 -7.58
N GLY A 130 -5.46 -12.59 -7.85
CA GLY A 130 -5.12 -11.17 -7.84
C GLY A 130 -5.43 -10.50 -6.51
N PHE A 131 -5.16 -11.19 -5.39
CA PHE A 131 -5.46 -10.69 -4.06
C PHE A 131 -4.48 -9.61 -3.60
N ARG A 132 -4.98 -8.64 -2.84
CA ARG A 132 -4.13 -7.75 -2.06
C ARG A 132 -3.65 -8.48 -0.79
N ARG A 133 -2.45 -8.14 -0.31
CA ARG A 133 -1.88 -8.74 0.90
C ARG A 133 -2.86 -8.77 2.09
N ASN A 134 -3.56 -7.67 2.33
CA ASN A 134 -4.50 -7.59 3.45
C ASN A 134 -5.75 -8.46 3.24
N GLU A 135 -6.15 -8.70 2.00
CA GLU A 135 -7.26 -9.61 1.67
C GLU A 135 -6.87 -11.05 2.04
N ILE A 136 -5.64 -11.49 1.68
CA ILE A 136 -5.16 -12.84 2.03
C ILE A 136 -5.03 -13.01 3.55
N VAL A 137 -4.42 -12.03 4.24
CA VAL A 137 -4.15 -12.13 5.69
C VAL A 137 -5.43 -12.09 6.53
N SER A 138 -6.53 -11.58 5.97
CA SER A 138 -7.83 -11.50 6.65
C SER A 138 -8.77 -12.68 6.36
N LEU A 139 -8.33 -13.67 5.58
CA LEU A 139 -9.12 -14.87 5.32
C LEU A 139 -9.13 -15.77 6.54
N ASP A 140 -10.31 -16.21 6.92
CA ASP A 140 -10.56 -17.28 7.86
C ASP A 140 -10.94 -18.56 7.12
N TYR A 141 -10.91 -19.71 7.80
CA TYR A 141 -11.30 -20.99 7.19
C TYR A 141 -12.74 -20.98 6.67
N ASP A 142 -13.64 -20.33 7.37
CA ASP A 142 -15.06 -20.20 7.00
C ASP A 142 -15.30 -19.33 5.75
N ASP A 143 -14.26 -18.63 5.29
CA ASP A 143 -14.32 -17.85 4.05
C ASP A 143 -13.98 -18.69 2.80
N LEU A 144 -13.59 -19.97 3.00
CA LEU A 144 -13.18 -20.90 1.96
C LEU A 144 -14.27 -21.95 1.73
N ASP A 145 -14.76 -22.03 0.52
CA ASP A 145 -15.75 -23.01 0.09
C ASP A 145 -15.17 -23.85 -1.05
N PHE A 146 -14.80 -25.11 -0.74
CA PHE A 146 -14.27 -26.07 -1.69
C PHE A 146 -15.42 -26.74 -2.43
N VAL A 147 -15.43 -26.58 -3.75
CA VAL A 147 -16.45 -27.15 -4.66
C VAL A 147 -15.80 -28.03 -5.70
N SER A 148 -16.63 -28.79 -6.45
CA SER A 148 -16.15 -29.66 -7.53
C SER A 148 -15.28 -28.96 -8.58
N GLU A 149 -15.56 -27.68 -8.85
CA GLU A 149 -14.89 -26.88 -9.86
C GLU A 149 -13.65 -26.15 -9.35
N GLY A 150 -13.45 -26.07 -8.01
CA GLY A 150 -12.33 -25.33 -7.42
C GLY A 150 -12.61 -24.79 -6.01
N LEU A 151 -12.08 -23.60 -5.74
CA LEU A 151 -12.19 -22.91 -4.46
C LEU A 151 -12.91 -21.56 -4.63
N LYS A 152 -14.00 -21.37 -3.92
CA LYS A 152 -14.66 -20.08 -3.76
C LYS A 152 -14.16 -19.40 -2.50
N ILE A 153 -13.74 -18.15 -2.61
CA ILE A 153 -13.17 -17.37 -1.50
C ILE A 153 -14.05 -16.15 -1.28
N ASN A 154 -14.55 -15.99 -0.06
CA ASN A 154 -15.37 -14.86 0.35
C ASN A 154 -14.48 -13.78 0.97
N ILE A 155 -14.37 -12.62 0.34
CA ILE A 155 -13.62 -11.47 0.83
C ILE A 155 -14.58 -10.54 1.56
N LYS A 156 -14.60 -10.59 2.88
CA LYS A 156 -15.50 -9.79 3.73
C LYS A 156 -15.31 -8.29 3.56
N ARG A 157 -14.08 -7.83 3.32
CA ARG A 157 -13.74 -6.41 3.11
C ARG A 157 -12.54 -6.26 2.18
N SER A 158 -12.64 -5.31 1.25
CA SER A 158 -11.51 -4.91 0.43
C SER A 158 -11.25 -3.40 0.53
N LYS A 159 -10.09 -2.95 0.03
CA LYS A 159 -9.73 -1.51 0.02
C LYS A 159 -10.73 -0.67 -0.80
N THR A 160 -11.37 -1.25 -1.79
CA THR A 160 -12.33 -0.59 -2.68
C THR A 160 -13.78 -0.75 -2.21
N ASP A 161 -14.03 -1.71 -1.35
CA ASP A 161 -15.33 -1.96 -0.74
C ASP A 161 -15.43 -1.18 0.57
N GLN A 162 -15.89 0.07 0.48
CA GLN A 162 -16.03 0.95 1.64
C GLN A 162 -17.29 0.63 2.47
N PHE A 163 -18.28 -0.02 1.87
CA PHE A 163 -19.56 -0.35 2.52
C PHE A 163 -19.56 -1.75 3.14
N GLY A 164 -18.56 -2.59 2.82
CA GLY A 164 -18.45 -3.94 3.37
C GLY A 164 -19.47 -4.92 2.74
N GLU A 165 -19.81 -4.73 1.47
CA GLU A 165 -20.69 -5.64 0.71
C GLU A 165 -20.05 -6.99 0.47
N GLY A 166 -18.70 -7.05 0.56
CA GLY A 166 -17.90 -8.23 0.30
C GLY A 166 -17.78 -8.55 -1.19
N THR A 167 -16.90 -9.46 -1.50
CA THR A 167 -16.69 -9.93 -2.88
C THR A 167 -16.31 -11.40 -2.86
N LYS A 168 -16.89 -12.18 -3.76
CA LYS A 168 -16.52 -13.60 -3.95
C LYS A 168 -15.57 -13.73 -5.12
N LYS A 169 -14.51 -14.53 -4.93
CA LYS A 169 -13.60 -14.94 -6.00
C LYS A 169 -13.62 -16.45 -6.13
N ALA A 170 -13.55 -16.95 -7.35
CA ALA A 170 -13.45 -18.37 -7.63
C ALA A 170 -12.11 -18.68 -8.29
N LEU A 171 -11.44 -19.70 -7.81
CA LEU A 171 -10.20 -20.24 -8.35
C LEU A 171 -10.47 -21.65 -8.83
N PRO A 172 -10.36 -21.94 -10.14
CA PRO A 172 -10.56 -23.29 -10.64
C PRO A 172 -9.37 -24.19 -10.28
N TYR A 173 -9.57 -25.50 -10.34
CA TYR A 173 -8.48 -26.45 -10.32
C TYR A 173 -7.59 -26.26 -11.55
N PHE A 174 -6.28 -26.41 -11.36
CA PHE A 174 -5.32 -26.41 -12.46
C PHE A 174 -4.89 -27.85 -12.74
N ASP A 175 -4.62 -28.17 -14.01
CA ASP A 175 -4.18 -29.50 -14.44
C ASP A 175 -2.88 -29.94 -13.74
N ASN A 176 -1.98 -29.01 -13.51
CA ASN A 176 -0.74 -29.27 -12.76
C ASN A 176 -0.97 -29.00 -11.26
N SER A 177 -1.04 -30.08 -10.48
CA SER A 177 -1.27 -30.02 -9.03
C SER A 177 -0.19 -29.23 -8.27
N GLN A 178 1.07 -29.24 -8.75
CA GLN A 178 2.18 -28.51 -8.10
C GLN A 178 1.95 -26.99 -8.08
N TYR A 179 1.27 -26.46 -9.09
CA TYR A 179 1.00 -25.02 -9.19
C TYR A 179 -0.48 -24.67 -9.01
N CYS A 180 -1.27 -25.64 -8.56
CA CYS A 180 -2.70 -25.43 -8.34
C CYS A 180 -2.93 -24.70 -7.00
N PRO A 181 -3.61 -23.54 -7.01
CA PRO A 181 -3.88 -22.79 -5.79
C PRO A 181 -4.88 -23.48 -4.84
N VAL A 182 -5.60 -24.49 -5.34
CA VAL A 182 -6.65 -25.19 -4.58
C VAL A 182 -6.10 -26.42 -3.85
N VAL A 183 -5.05 -27.06 -4.40
CA VAL A 183 -4.45 -28.30 -3.87
C VAL A 183 -3.21 -28.01 -3.01
N SER A 184 -2.69 -26.80 -3.05
CA SER A 184 -1.43 -26.40 -2.37
C SER A 184 -1.54 -26.31 -0.87
#